data_37dbb0e6e6613b1a239b912c060a3ab3
#
_entry.id   37dbb0e6e6613b1a239b912c060a3ab3
#
_cell.length_a   1.000
_cell.length_b   1.000
_cell.length_c   1.000
_cell.angle_alpha   90.00
_cell.angle_beta   90.00
_cell.angle_gamma   90.00
#
_symmetry.space_group_name_H-M   'P 1'
#
loop_
_entity.id
_entity.type
_entity.pdbx_description
1 polymer ?
#
loop_
_entity_poly.entity_id
_entity_poly.type
_entity_poly.pdbx_seq_one_letter_code
_entity_poly.pdbx_strand_id
1 'polypeptide(L)'
;MSEPRNWKRSRERLELRLPVRVRCRETADLDWSEVTRLIDVTPFGAGFTLKRPIEKGRLLHMTIPMPRQLRVFDHAEDQYKVWAVVRYVRPAASPDGKPQFEVGVAFIGKQPPRSYEGSPSKRYDVSTATPGQLPTLEEWVPTELTSSDKRAATRHNIPVDMLIETLNESGQVESSEHTVTENISEKGAAIYTTLSLSEGRFIRLSSEQFKISVYAAVRGSSMGPTGVTRIHVEFIDREWPL
;
A
#
# COMPACT_ATOMS: atom_id res chain seq x y z
N MET A 1 0.38 25.30 24.47
CA MET A 1 -0.77 24.87 23.63
C MET A 1 -0.46 25.31 22.21
N SER A 2 -0.06 24.36 21.35
CA SER A 2 0.30 24.64 19.95
C SER A 2 -0.96 24.49 19.10
N GLU A 3 -1.35 25.56 18.43
CA GLU A 3 -2.48 25.53 17.49
C GLU A 3 -2.24 24.49 16.37
N PRO A 4 -3.25 23.74 15.95
CA PRO A 4 -3.13 22.83 14.81
C PRO A 4 -2.87 23.66 13.56
N ARG A 5 -1.71 23.44 12.92
CA ARG A 5 -1.37 24.05 11.63
C ARG A 5 -2.42 23.66 10.60
N ASN A 6 -3.31 24.58 10.31
CA ASN A 6 -4.33 24.45 9.29
C ASN A 6 -3.63 24.54 7.91
N TRP A 7 -3.25 23.41 7.32
CA TRP A 7 -2.72 23.34 5.96
C TRP A 7 -3.84 23.71 4.98
N LYS A 8 -3.92 24.99 4.65
CA LYS A 8 -4.77 25.42 3.52
C LYS A 8 -4.29 24.70 2.26
N ARG A 9 -5.11 23.77 1.78
CA ARG A 9 -4.90 23.08 0.51
C ARG A 9 -4.84 24.12 -0.59
N SER A 10 -3.75 24.16 -1.34
CA SER A 10 -3.48 25.22 -2.32
C SER A 10 -4.29 25.12 -3.61
N ARG A 11 -5.16 24.08 -3.78
CA ARG A 11 -5.94 23.87 -5.00
C ARG A 11 -7.28 23.20 -4.72
N GLU A 12 -8.28 23.64 -5.47
CA GLU A 12 -9.64 23.10 -5.45
C GLU A 12 -9.65 21.66 -6.01
N ARG A 13 -10.36 20.77 -5.34
CA ARG A 13 -10.60 19.40 -5.80
C ARG A 13 -11.91 19.36 -6.55
N LEU A 14 -11.88 18.77 -7.74
CA LEU A 14 -13.09 18.57 -8.53
C LEU A 14 -13.69 17.21 -8.18
N GLU A 15 -14.94 17.19 -7.77
CA GLU A 15 -15.70 15.95 -7.54
C GLU A 15 -16.13 15.36 -8.88
N LEU A 16 -15.19 14.77 -9.59
CA LEU A 16 -15.46 14.08 -10.87
C LEU A 16 -15.51 12.58 -10.61
N ARG A 17 -16.70 12.01 -10.60
CA ARG A 17 -16.91 10.55 -10.42
C ARG A 17 -16.60 9.75 -11.71
N LEU A 18 -15.45 10.00 -12.31
CA LEU A 18 -15.00 9.31 -13.51
C LEU A 18 -14.63 7.85 -13.18
N PRO A 19 -14.87 6.91 -14.11
CA PRO A 19 -14.34 5.57 -13.98
C PRO A 19 -12.81 5.62 -14.10
N VAL A 20 -12.12 4.83 -13.31
CA VAL A 20 -10.66 4.70 -13.34
C VAL A 20 -10.29 3.23 -13.32
N ARG A 21 -9.38 2.83 -14.22
CA ARG A 21 -8.70 1.54 -14.13
C ARG A 21 -7.39 1.76 -13.41
N VAL A 22 -7.22 1.05 -12.31
CA VAL A 22 -6.01 1.04 -11.50
C VAL A 22 -5.32 -0.30 -11.69
N ARG A 23 -4.03 -0.29 -11.98
CA ARG A 23 -3.19 -1.49 -12.05
C ARG A 23 -2.04 -1.32 -11.07
N CYS A 24 -1.77 -2.37 -10.30
CA CYS A 24 -0.64 -2.47 -9.39
C CYS A 24 0.12 -3.75 -9.67
N ARG A 25 1.43 -3.67 -9.73
CA ARG A 25 2.32 -4.83 -9.71
C ARG A 25 2.79 -5.02 -8.27
N GLU A 26 2.31 -6.07 -7.65
CA GLU A 26 2.55 -6.35 -6.22
C GLU A 26 3.93 -6.95 -6.02
N THR A 27 4.27 -7.95 -6.85
CA THR A 27 5.59 -8.60 -6.91
C THR A 27 6.04 -8.70 -8.36
N ALA A 28 7.18 -9.37 -8.63
CA ALA A 28 7.65 -9.63 -9.99
C ALA A 28 6.62 -10.45 -10.80
N ASP A 29 5.93 -11.38 -10.15
CA ASP A 29 5.07 -12.38 -10.78
C ASP A 29 3.58 -12.16 -10.53
N LEU A 30 3.23 -11.16 -9.70
CA LEU A 30 1.85 -10.86 -9.36
C LEU A 30 1.52 -9.40 -9.64
N ASP A 31 0.57 -9.20 -10.54
CA ASP A 31 -0.09 -7.92 -10.74
C ASP A 31 -1.61 -8.07 -10.67
N TRP A 32 -2.30 -6.97 -10.42
CA TRP A 32 -3.75 -6.93 -10.42
C TRP A 32 -4.27 -5.64 -11.02
N SER A 33 -5.50 -5.66 -11.47
CA SER A 33 -6.20 -4.51 -12.01
C SER A 33 -7.60 -4.43 -11.43
N GLU A 34 -8.01 -3.24 -11.03
CA GLU A 34 -9.36 -2.96 -10.55
C GLU A 34 -9.94 -1.75 -11.28
N VAL A 35 -11.21 -1.84 -11.64
CA VAL A 35 -11.98 -0.71 -12.16
C VAL A 35 -12.84 -0.15 -11.04
N THR A 36 -12.65 1.12 -10.72
CA THR A 36 -13.36 1.82 -9.67
C THR A 36 -13.78 3.21 -10.13
N ARG A 37 -14.21 4.08 -9.22
CA ARG A 37 -14.59 5.48 -9.51
C ARG A 37 -13.76 6.44 -8.69
N LEU A 38 -13.39 7.56 -9.29
CA LEU A 38 -12.78 8.68 -8.57
C LEU A 38 -13.79 9.26 -7.56
N ILE A 39 -13.29 9.64 -6.41
CA ILE A 39 -13.98 10.46 -5.41
C ILE A 39 -13.73 11.92 -5.77
N ASP A 40 -12.47 12.27 -5.93
CA ASP A 40 -12.02 13.59 -6.33
C ASP A 40 -10.79 13.50 -7.25
N VAL A 41 -10.51 14.58 -7.97
CA VAL A 41 -9.34 14.68 -8.84
C VAL A 41 -8.82 16.12 -8.89
N THR A 42 -7.51 16.23 -9.03
CA THR A 42 -6.79 17.46 -9.34
C THR A 42 -5.83 17.20 -10.49
N PRO A 43 -5.21 18.21 -11.12
CA PRO A 43 -4.16 18.00 -12.11
C PRO A 43 -2.97 17.14 -11.61
N PHE A 44 -2.77 17.05 -10.29
CA PHE A 44 -1.59 16.41 -9.65
C PHE A 44 -1.90 15.14 -8.88
N GLY A 45 -3.15 14.72 -8.80
CA GLY A 45 -3.50 13.52 -8.05
C GLY A 45 -5.00 13.26 -8.01
N ALA A 46 -5.38 12.14 -7.41
CA ALA A 46 -6.76 11.69 -7.30
C ALA A 46 -7.03 10.93 -6.00
N GLY A 47 -8.30 10.90 -5.60
CA GLY A 47 -8.85 10.04 -4.58
C GLY A 47 -9.81 9.03 -5.17
N PHE A 48 -9.77 7.78 -4.71
CA PHE A 48 -10.67 6.70 -5.13
C PHE A 48 -10.73 5.61 -4.07
N THR A 49 -11.56 4.58 -4.27
CA THR A 49 -11.63 3.43 -3.37
C THR A 49 -11.12 2.17 -4.06
N LEU A 50 -10.50 1.27 -3.30
CA LEU A 50 -10.10 -0.06 -3.74
C LEU A 50 -10.72 -1.11 -2.81
N LYS A 51 -11.03 -2.29 -3.37
CA LYS A 51 -11.43 -3.50 -2.62
C LYS A 51 -10.22 -4.31 -2.14
N ARG A 52 -9.06 -4.09 -2.75
CA ARG A 52 -7.81 -4.74 -2.40
C ARG A 52 -6.99 -3.88 -1.44
N PRO A 53 -6.21 -4.53 -0.56
CA PRO A 53 -5.23 -3.80 0.25
C PRO A 53 -4.16 -3.17 -0.65
N ILE A 54 -3.69 -2.02 -0.26
CA ILE A 54 -2.54 -1.31 -0.83
C ILE A 54 -1.83 -0.58 0.29
N GLU A 55 -0.57 -0.23 0.10
CA GLU A 55 0.20 0.51 1.09
C GLU A 55 0.72 1.85 0.56
N LYS A 56 0.99 2.77 1.47
CA LYS A 56 1.64 4.05 1.14
C LYS A 56 2.98 3.81 0.45
N GLY A 57 3.26 4.60 -0.57
CA GLY A 57 4.50 4.55 -1.35
C GLY A 57 4.47 3.60 -2.55
N ARG A 58 3.46 2.77 -2.70
CA ARG A 58 3.34 1.90 -3.90
C ARG A 58 3.02 2.70 -5.14
N LEU A 59 3.52 2.23 -6.28
CA LEU A 59 3.21 2.80 -7.58
C LEU A 59 2.01 2.11 -8.21
N LEU A 60 1.16 2.92 -8.79
CA LEU A 60 -0.02 2.51 -9.54
C LEU A 60 0.05 3.06 -10.97
N HIS A 61 -0.34 2.26 -11.94
CA HIS A 61 -0.62 2.73 -13.28
C HIS A 61 -2.13 2.96 -13.42
N MET A 62 -2.50 4.18 -13.74
CA MET A 62 -3.90 4.60 -13.82
C MET A 62 -4.28 4.96 -15.26
N THR A 63 -5.50 4.57 -15.64
CA THR A 63 -6.11 4.97 -16.92
C THR A 63 -7.44 5.65 -16.61
N ILE A 64 -7.56 6.93 -16.96
CA ILE A 64 -8.67 7.81 -16.58
C ILE A 64 -9.18 8.54 -17.83
N PRO A 65 -10.49 8.61 -18.11
CA PRO A 65 -11.05 9.46 -19.16
C PRO A 65 -11.09 10.93 -18.70
N MET A 66 -9.93 11.46 -18.31
CA MET A 66 -9.78 12.81 -17.76
C MET A 66 -9.76 13.84 -18.88
N PRO A 67 -10.49 14.97 -18.75
CA PRO A 67 -10.42 16.06 -19.72
C PRO A 67 -9.00 16.58 -19.92
N ARG A 68 -8.62 16.89 -21.17
CA ARG A 68 -7.23 17.27 -21.52
C ARG A 68 -6.74 18.49 -20.74
N GLN A 69 -7.61 19.46 -20.47
CA GLN A 69 -7.26 20.68 -19.73
C GLN A 69 -6.92 20.44 -18.26
N LEU A 70 -7.28 19.29 -17.69
CA LEU A 70 -6.94 18.91 -16.33
C LEU A 70 -5.66 18.05 -16.23
N ARG A 71 -5.08 17.65 -17.36
CA ARG A 71 -3.89 16.78 -17.40
C ARG A 71 -2.62 17.62 -17.30
N VAL A 72 -1.60 17.06 -16.67
CA VAL A 72 -0.26 17.67 -16.57
C VAL A 72 0.74 16.96 -17.48
N PHE A 73 0.65 15.63 -17.58
CA PHE A 73 1.71 14.83 -18.20
C PHE A 73 1.42 14.35 -19.61
N ASP A 74 0.16 14.26 -20.01
CA ASP A 74 -0.22 13.75 -21.33
C ASP A 74 -1.46 14.45 -21.87
N HIS A 75 -1.30 15.19 -22.96
CA HIS A 75 -2.38 15.89 -23.63
C HIS A 75 -2.75 15.27 -24.99
N ALA A 76 -2.00 14.26 -25.47
CA ALA A 76 -2.16 13.70 -26.80
C ALA A 76 -3.17 12.53 -26.85
N GLU A 77 -3.06 11.61 -25.91
CA GLU A 77 -3.87 10.40 -25.87
C GLU A 77 -5.34 10.70 -25.49
N ASP A 78 -6.29 9.90 -25.98
CA ASP A 78 -7.70 10.05 -25.62
C ASP A 78 -7.95 9.72 -24.14
N GLN A 79 -7.27 8.71 -23.64
CA GLN A 79 -7.29 8.37 -22.23
C GLN A 79 -6.02 8.83 -21.53
N TYR A 80 -6.16 9.39 -20.34
CA TYR A 80 -5.03 9.79 -19.52
C TYR A 80 -4.40 8.57 -18.85
N LYS A 81 -3.25 8.14 -19.36
CA LYS A 81 -2.43 7.07 -18.78
C LYS A 81 -1.32 7.72 -17.96
N VAL A 82 -1.33 7.50 -16.66
CA VAL A 82 -0.42 8.16 -15.74
C VAL A 82 0.03 7.21 -14.64
N TRP A 83 1.30 7.30 -14.27
CA TRP A 83 1.82 6.67 -13.06
C TRP A 83 1.54 7.56 -11.86
N ALA A 84 1.24 6.91 -10.74
CA ALA A 84 0.89 7.59 -9.50
C ALA A 84 1.52 6.87 -8.30
N VAL A 85 1.88 7.63 -7.27
CA VAL A 85 2.35 7.09 -5.99
C VAL A 85 1.25 7.22 -4.94
N VAL A 86 1.03 6.15 -4.18
CA VAL A 86 0.07 6.13 -3.07
C VAL A 86 0.58 6.99 -1.92
N ARG A 87 -0.21 8.00 -1.54
CA ARG A 87 0.13 8.97 -0.48
C ARG A 87 -0.50 8.63 0.86
N TYR A 88 -1.71 8.14 0.83
CA TYR A 88 -2.40 7.65 2.02
C TYR A 88 -3.36 6.51 1.65
N VAL A 89 -3.61 5.68 2.63
CA VAL A 89 -4.61 4.62 2.60
C VAL A 89 -5.38 4.69 3.91
N ARG A 90 -6.70 4.57 3.85
CA ARG A 90 -7.58 4.53 5.02
C ARG A 90 -8.62 3.44 4.83
N PRO A 91 -8.92 2.64 5.86
CA PRO A 91 -10.08 1.77 5.82
C PRO A 91 -11.34 2.59 5.55
N ALA A 92 -12.17 2.12 4.65
CA ALA A 92 -13.44 2.76 4.29
C ALA A 92 -14.60 1.82 4.61
N ALA A 93 -15.75 2.39 4.99
CA ALA A 93 -16.97 1.62 5.17
C ALA A 93 -17.50 1.17 3.79
N SER A 94 -17.81 -0.12 3.67
CA SER A 94 -18.48 -0.67 2.50
C SER A 94 -19.92 -1.03 2.86
N PRO A 95 -20.90 -0.70 2.00
CA PRO A 95 -22.28 -1.12 2.21
C PRO A 95 -22.45 -2.65 2.32
N ASP A 96 -21.56 -3.38 1.67
CA ASP A 96 -21.60 -4.85 1.60
C ASP A 96 -20.84 -5.53 2.75
N GLY A 97 -20.27 -4.76 3.70
CA GLY A 97 -19.43 -5.27 4.78
C GLY A 97 -18.08 -5.83 4.32
N LYS A 98 -17.76 -5.72 3.03
CA LYS A 98 -16.47 -6.17 2.49
C LYS A 98 -15.37 -5.15 2.74
N PRO A 99 -14.11 -5.59 2.85
CA PRO A 99 -12.99 -4.66 2.98
C PRO A 99 -12.97 -3.64 1.84
N GLN A 100 -12.83 -2.37 2.17
CA GLN A 100 -12.68 -1.28 1.22
C GLN A 100 -11.69 -0.26 1.77
N PHE A 101 -10.89 0.33 0.89
CA PHE A 101 -9.83 1.27 1.23
C PHE A 101 -10.00 2.56 0.43
N GLU A 102 -10.07 3.68 1.10
CA GLU A 102 -9.92 5.00 0.47
C GLU A 102 -8.44 5.24 0.23
N VAL A 103 -8.09 5.57 -1.01
CA VAL A 103 -6.71 5.74 -1.47
C VAL A 103 -6.55 7.11 -2.10
N GLY A 104 -5.55 7.86 -1.64
CA GLY A 104 -5.14 9.10 -2.27
C GLY A 104 -3.77 8.97 -2.91
N VAL A 105 -3.65 9.45 -4.15
CA VAL A 105 -2.43 9.35 -4.94
C VAL A 105 -1.94 10.70 -5.45
N ALA A 106 -0.63 10.78 -5.70
CA ALA A 106 -0.01 11.87 -6.47
C ALA A 106 0.43 11.34 -7.83
N PHE A 107 0.10 12.06 -8.92
CA PHE A 107 0.57 11.73 -10.26
C PHE A 107 2.05 12.08 -10.40
N ILE A 108 2.84 11.18 -11.02
CA ILE A 108 4.30 11.32 -11.12
C ILE A 108 4.81 11.36 -12.56
N GLY A 109 4.01 10.98 -13.55
CA GLY A 109 4.41 11.06 -14.96
C GLY A 109 3.90 9.92 -15.83
N LYS A 110 4.40 9.87 -17.06
CA LYS A 110 4.03 8.86 -18.06
C LYS A 110 4.77 7.53 -17.88
N GLN A 111 5.90 7.55 -17.18
CA GLN A 111 6.76 6.36 -16.98
C GLN A 111 7.07 6.19 -15.50
N PRO A 112 7.26 4.95 -15.05
CA PRO A 112 7.71 4.67 -13.69
C PRO A 112 9.22 4.96 -13.57
N PRO A 113 9.75 5.09 -12.35
CA PRO A 113 11.20 5.14 -12.15
C PRO A 113 11.85 3.82 -12.57
N ARG A 114 13.10 3.88 -13.07
CA ARG A 114 13.85 2.71 -13.54
C ARG A 114 13.96 1.60 -12.48
N SER A 115 14.10 1.97 -11.22
CA SER A 115 14.19 1.02 -10.10
C SER A 115 12.93 0.18 -9.90
N TYR A 116 11.79 0.62 -10.42
CA TYR A 116 10.52 -0.10 -10.33
C TYR A 116 10.50 -1.38 -11.19
N GLU A 117 11.17 -1.38 -12.34
CA GLU A 117 11.17 -2.54 -13.24
C GLU A 117 11.79 -3.77 -12.58
N GLY A 118 12.90 -3.57 -11.84
CA GLY A 118 13.59 -4.65 -11.12
C GLY A 118 12.99 -4.99 -9.75
N SER A 119 12.20 -4.09 -9.17
CA SER A 119 11.63 -4.27 -7.83
C SER A 119 10.28 -3.57 -7.73
N PRO A 120 9.21 -4.18 -8.25
CA PRO A 120 7.87 -3.57 -8.24
C PRO A 120 7.30 -3.31 -6.84
N SER A 121 7.77 -4.06 -5.84
CA SER A 121 7.40 -3.90 -4.43
C SER A 121 8.02 -2.70 -3.74
N LYS A 122 8.98 -2.01 -4.37
CA LYS A 122 9.58 -0.79 -3.82
C LYS A 122 8.54 0.27 -3.52
N ARG A 123 8.81 0.98 -2.45
CA ARG A 123 8.01 2.14 -2.03
C ARG A 123 8.73 3.44 -2.40
N TYR A 124 7.94 4.45 -2.65
CA TYR A 124 8.41 5.78 -3.03
C TYR A 124 7.71 6.84 -2.20
N ASP A 125 8.37 7.94 -1.97
CA ASP A 125 7.74 9.14 -1.42
C ASP A 125 7.86 10.28 -2.42
N VAL A 126 7.07 11.31 -2.23
CA VAL A 126 7.08 12.51 -3.05
C VAL A 126 7.51 13.64 -2.17
N SER A 127 8.60 14.29 -2.52
CA SER A 127 9.02 15.51 -1.83
C SER A 127 7.92 16.58 -1.96
N THR A 128 7.71 17.33 -0.90
CA THR A 128 6.80 18.48 -0.93
C THR A 128 7.36 19.52 -1.89
N ALA A 129 6.76 19.59 -3.08
CA ALA A 129 7.16 20.58 -4.07
C ALA A 129 6.97 21.99 -3.53
N THR A 130 7.92 22.85 -3.78
CA THR A 130 7.75 24.29 -3.67
C THR A 130 6.56 24.72 -4.54
N PRO A 131 5.73 25.68 -4.11
CA PRO A 131 4.60 26.11 -4.92
C PRO A 131 5.02 26.44 -6.36
N GLY A 132 4.43 25.75 -7.35
CA GLY A 132 4.75 25.91 -8.77
C GLY A 132 5.72 24.88 -9.37
N GLN A 133 6.32 24.01 -8.59
CA GLN A 133 7.16 22.91 -9.09
C GLN A 133 6.41 21.57 -9.05
N LEU A 134 6.76 20.70 -10.00
CA LEU A 134 6.29 19.31 -9.96
C LEU A 134 6.98 18.58 -8.81
N PRO A 135 6.26 17.72 -8.07
CA PRO A 135 6.85 16.95 -7.00
C PRO A 135 7.93 15.99 -7.54
N THR A 136 9.05 15.91 -6.85
CA THR A 136 10.12 14.95 -7.18
C THR A 136 9.82 13.63 -6.48
N LEU A 137 9.93 12.53 -7.21
CA LEU A 137 9.79 11.19 -6.68
C LEU A 137 11.13 10.75 -6.08
N GLU A 138 11.10 10.29 -4.85
CA GLU A 138 12.25 9.75 -4.13
C GLU A 138 11.96 8.30 -3.73
N GLU A 139 12.98 7.43 -3.77
CA GLU A 139 12.83 6.09 -3.20
C GLU A 139 12.61 6.24 -1.68
N TRP A 140 11.60 5.56 -1.16
CA TRP A 140 11.36 5.55 0.27
C TRP A 140 12.45 4.73 0.95
N VAL A 141 13.32 5.40 1.66
CA VAL A 141 14.31 4.76 2.51
C VAL A 141 13.75 4.77 3.93
N PRO A 142 13.65 3.61 4.61
CA PRO A 142 13.32 3.61 6.03
C PRO A 142 14.27 4.56 6.74
N THR A 143 13.72 5.53 7.47
CA THR A 143 14.56 6.43 8.28
C THR A 143 15.42 5.55 9.18
N GLU A 144 16.74 5.55 8.96
CA GLU A 144 17.67 4.87 9.84
C GLU A 144 17.54 5.53 11.22
N LEU A 145 16.85 4.85 12.12
CA LEU A 145 16.85 5.22 13.51
C LEU A 145 18.30 5.08 13.98
N THR A 146 18.88 6.21 14.38
CA THR A 146 20.23 6.32 14.88
C THR A 146 20.54 5.22 15.89
N SER A 147 21.45 4.41 15.52
CA SER A 147 22.45 3.53 16.19
C SER A 147 22.23 2.88 17.54
N SER A 148 21.06 2.77 18.17
CA SER A 148 20.91 1.86 19.30
C SER A 148 19.62 1.03 19.29
N ASP A 149 18.60 1.43 18.57
CA ASP A 149 17.40 0.60 18.43
C ASP A 149 16.77 0.82 17.04
N LYS A 150 17.16 -0.03 16.08
CA LYS A 150 16.65 -0.02 14.69
C LYS A 150 15.18 -0.41 14.59
N ARG A 151 14.44 -0.47 15.69
CA ARG A 151 13.07 -0.98 15.74
C ARG A 151 12.11 0.08 16.23
N ALA A 152 11.16 0.45 15.39
CA ALA A 152 10.15 1.47 15.68
C ALA A 152 9.09 1.01 16.71
N ALA A 153 9.06 -0.27 17.09
CA ALA A 153 8.13 -0.82 18.08
C ALA A 153 8.77 -1.97 18.86
N THR A 154 8.43 -2.08 20.15
CA THR A 154 8.83 -3.20 21.01
C THR A 154 8.29 -4.49 20.44
N ARG A 155 9.11 -5.53 20.36
CA ARG A 155 8.71 -6.87 19.96
C ARG A 155 8.52 -7.76 21.17
N HIS A 156 7.42 -8.47 21.17
CA HIS A 156 7.10 -9.44 22.20
C HIS A 156 7.31 -10.85 21.63
N ASN A 157 8.16 -11.64 22.28
CA ASN A 157 8.41 -13.05 21.92
C ASN A 157 7.27 -13.92 22.46
N ILE A 158 6.07 -13.69 21.98
CA ILE A 158 4.88 -14.46 22.33
C ILE A 158 4.38 -15.20 21.10
N PRO A 159 4.07 -16.50 21.22
CA PRO A 159 3.39 -17.22 20.16
C PRO A 159 1.91 -16.77 20.12
N VAL A 160 1.49 -16.29 18.98
CA VAL A 160 0.08 -15.97 18.70
C VAL A 160 -0.39 -16.87 17.59
N ASP A 161 -1.48 -17.59 17.80
CA ASP A 161 -2.12 -18.39 16.76
C ASP A 161 -2.71 -17.48 15.68
N MET A 162 -2.30 -17.74 14.44
CA MET A 162 -2.68 -16.94 13.28
C MET A 162 -3.15 -17.81 12.11
N LEU A 163 -4.11 -17.30 11.39
CA LEU A 163 -4.46 -17.76 10.06
C LEU A 163 -3.82 -16.79 9.05
N ILE A 164 -2.93 -17.32 8.21
CA ILE A 164 -2.42 -16.59 7.02
C ILE A 164 -3.34 -16.91 5.85
N GLU A 165 -3.73 -15.88 5.10
CA GLU A 165 -4.50 -16.02 3.87
C GLU A 165 -3.83 -15.23 2.75
N THR A 166 -3.54 -15.90 1.64
CA THR A 166 -3.07 -15.23 0.41
C THR A 166 -4.26 -14.81 -0.44
N LEU A 167 -4.09 -13.73 -1.18
CA LEU A 167 -5.14 -13.18 -2.02
C LEU A 167 -4.74 -13.31 -3.50
N ASN A 168 -5.67 -13.77 -4.34
CA ASN A 168 -5.51 -13.79 -5.78
C ASN A 168 -5.66 -12.38 -6.39
N GLU A 169 -5.54 -12.25 -7.71
CA GLU A 169 -5.68 -10.98 -8.44
C GLU A 169 -7.04 -10.29 -8.19
N SER A 170 -8.09 -11.06 -7.95
CA SER A 170 -9.44 -10.55 -7.64
C SER A 170 -9.65 -10.20 -6.16
N GLY A 171 -8.63 -10.37 -5.29
CA GLY A 171 -8.74 -10.13 -3.85
C GLY A 171 -9.46 -11.22 -3.08
N GLN A 172 -9.69 -12.37 -3.69
CA GLN A 172 -10.26 -13.55 -3.03
C GLN A 172 -9.17 -14.39 -2.40
N VAL A 173 -9.51 -15.13 -1.35
CA VAL A 173 -8.57 -16.06 -0.71
C VAL A 173 -8.19 -17.16 -1.69
N GLU A 174 -6.90 -17.31 -1.94
CA GLU A 174 -6.30 -18.30 -2.81
C GLU A 174 -5.81 -19.53 -2.04
N SER A 175 -5.10 -19.26 -0.92
CA SER A 175 -4.64 -20.28 0.01
C SER A 175 -4.65 -19.78 1.43
N SER A 176 -4.67 -20.70 2.40
CA SER A 176 -4.63 -20.37 3.82
C SER A 176 -3.80 -21.39 4.61
N GLU A 177 -3.21 -20.95 5.70
CA GLU A 177 -2.40 -21.77 6.61
C GLU A 177 -2.58 -21.31 8.05
N HIS A 178 -2.84 -22.27 8.96
CA HIS A 178 -2.78 -22.00 10.39
C HIS A 178 -1.33 -22.11 10.89
N THR A 179 -0.89 -21.11 11.63
CA THR A 179 0.49 -21.03 12.11
C THR A 179 0.59 -20.20 13.37
N VAL A 180 1.82 -19.95 13.82
CA VAL A 180 2.12 -19.15 15.01
C VAL A 180 3.19 -18.09 14.71
N THR A 181 3.15 -17.01 15.48
CA THR A 181 4.23 -16.01 15.46
C THR A 181 5.44 -16.51 16.25
N GLU A 182 6.64 -16.13 15.79
CA GLU A 182 7.85 -16.17 16.62
C GLU A 182 7.88 -14.95 17.55
N ASN A 183 7.58 -13.79 17.00
CA ASN A 183 7.44 -12.54 17.74
C ASN A 183 6.48 -11.61 17.03
N ILE A 184 5.93 -10.66 17.79
CA ILE A 184 4.95 -9.69 17.29
C ILE A 184 5.17 -8.33 17.95
N SER A 185 4.80 -7.29 17.23
CA SER A 185 4.73 -5.90 17.69
C SER A 185 3.46 -5.25 17.17
N GLU A 186 3.13 -4.06 17.61
CA GLU A 186 1.98 -3.30 17.09
C GLU A 186 2.01 -3.13 15.56
N LYS A 187 3.20 -3.11 14.93
CA LYS A 187 3.38 -2.78 13.50
C LYS A 187 3.78 -3.95 12.61
N GLY A 188 4.03 -5.13 13.17
CA GLY A 188 4.44 -6.27 12.36
C GLY A 188 4.80 -7.49 13.18
N ALA A 189 5.09 -8.59 12.50
CA ALA A 189 5.41 -9.87 13.11
C ALA A 189 6.48 -10.65 12.33
N ALA A 190 7.11 -11.60 13.02
CA ALA A 190 7.82 -12.70 12.40
C ALA A 190 6.97 -13.97 12.55
N ILE A 191 6.67 -14.65 11.46
CA ILE A 191 5.69 -15.74 11.40
C ILE A 191 6.32 -16.94 10.67
N TYR A 192 6.15 -18.13 11.20
CA TYR A 192 6.54 -19.35 10.52
C TYR A 192 5.49 -19.70 9.46
N THR A 193 5.93 -20.21 8.29
CA THR A 193 5.00 -20.63 7.24
C THR A 193 5.64 -21.61 6.28
N THR A 194 4.83 -22.48 5.70
CA THR A 194 5.20 -23.36 4.61
C THR A 194 4.84 -22.75 3.24
N LEU A 195 4.07 -21.66 3.22
CA LEU A 195 3.68 -20.97 2.02
C LEU A 195 4.89 -20.25 1.39
N SER A 196 5.00 -20.32 0.07
CA SER A 196 6.00 -19.55 -0.69
C SER A 196 5.50 -18.13 -0.90
N LEU A 197 5.99 -17.19 -0.10
CA LEU A 197 5.56 -15.80 -0.08
C LEU A 197 6.71 -14.87 -0.48
N SER A 198 6.56 -14.20 -1.61
CA SER A 198 7.54 -13.24 -2.12
C SER A 198 7.46 -11.90 -1.38
N GLU A 199 8.59 -11.21 -1.28
CA GLU A 199 8.63 -9.85 -0.76
C GLU A 199 7.67 -8.92 -1.53
N GLY A 200 6.95 -8.09 -0.79
CA GLY A 200 5.96 -7.15 -1.32
C GLY A 200 4.57 -7.73 -1.52
N ARG A 201 4.37 -9.05 -1.32
CA ARG A 201 3.05 -9.68 -1.39
C ARG A 201 2.18 -9.22 -0.23
N PHE A 202 0.91 -8.92 -0.53
CA PHE A 202 -0.10 -8.64 0.49
C PHE A 202 -0.79 -9.92 0.92
N ILE A 203 -0.92 -10.07 2.23
CA ILE A 203 -1.60 -11.19 2.88
C ILE A 203 -2.59 -10.65 3.91
N ARG A 204 -3.57 -11.48 4.26
CA ARG A 204 -4.44 -11.23 5.40
C ARG A 204 -4.03 -12.15 6.54
N LEU A 205 -3.93 -11.57 7.73
CA LEU A 205 -3.61 -12.27 8.97
C LEU A 205 -4.78 -12.12 9.93
N SER A 206 -5.25 -13.23 10.49
CA SER A 206 -6.35 -13.23 11.44
C SER A 206 -5.97 -14.03 12.69
N SER A 207 -6.43 -13.58 13.86
CA SER A 207 -6.32 -14.30 15.11
C SER A 207 -7.67 -14.32 15.82
N GLU A 208 -8.14 -15.52 16.14
CA GLU A 208 -9.36 -15.69 16.93
C GLU A 208 -9.15 -15.26 18.38
N GLN A 209 -7.94 -15.48 18.91
CA GLN A 209 -7.57 -15.09 20.27
C GLN A 209 -7.73 -13.59 20.49
N PHE A 210 -7.28 -12.78 19.54
CA PHE A 210 -7.36 -11.31 19.61
C PHE A 210 -8.60 -10.75 18.90
N LYS A 211 -9.40 -11.58 18.25
CA LYS A 211 -10.58 -11.19 17.46
C LYS A 211 -10.27 -10.09 16.44
N ILE A 212 -9.12 -10.21 15.79
CA ILE A 212 -8.62 -9.23 14.84
C ILE A 212 -8.27 -9.88 13.50
N SER A 213 -8.45 -9.11 12.44
CA SER A 213 -7.93 -9.38 11.12
C SER A 213 -7.22 -8.14 10.59
N VAL A 214 -5.99 -8.29 10.12
CA VAL A 214 -5.16 -7.21 9.58
C VAL A 214 -4.62 -7.59 8.21
N TYR A 215 -4.39 -6.60 7.36
CA TYR A 215 -3.61 -6.79 6.16
C TYR A 215 -2.14 -6.47 6.43
N ALA A 216 -1.26 -7.27 5.83
CA ALA A 216 0.17 -7.15 6.00
C ALA A 216 0.90 -7.26 4.67
N ALA A 217 2.05 -6.61 4.56
CA ALA A 217 2.98 -6.77 3.44
C ALA A 217 4.19 -7.60 3.88
N VAL A 218 4.57 -8.60 3.10
CA VAL A 218 5.79 -9.38 3.31
C VAL A 218 7.00 -8.50 3.03
N ARG A 219 7.92 -8.38 3.99
CA ARG A 219 9.15 -7.56 3.91
C ARG A 219 10.41 -8.37 3.72
N GLY A 220 10.30 -9.66 3.80
CA GLY A 220 11.40 -10.59 3.59
C GLY A 220 11.11 -11.94 4.20
N SER A 221 11.97 -12.89 3.87
CA SER A 221 11.92 -14.24 4.42
C SER A 221 13.31 -14.70 4.84
N SER A 222 13.37 -15.61 5.80
CA SER A 222 14.61 -16.26 6.23
C SER A 222 14.30 -17.69 6.67
N MET A 223 15.31 -18.55 6.63
CA MET A 223 15.18 -19.90 7.18
C MET A 223 15.18 -19.83 8.70
N GLY A 224 14.16 -20.39 9.33
CA GLY A 224 14.11 -20.55 10.77
C GLY A 224 15.04 -21.66 11.28
N PRO A 225 15.29 -21.75 12.61
CA PRO A 225 16.18 -22.74 13.21
C PRO A 225 15.79 -24.20 12.92
N THR A 226 14.51 -24.44 12.71
CA THR A 226 13.92 -25.77 12.45
C THR A 226 13.84 -26.13 10.97
N GLY A 227 14.39 -25.29 10.05
CA GLY A 227 14.24 -25.48 8.61
C GLY A 227 12.90 -25.04 8.03
N VAL A 228 12.01 -24.48 8.86
CA VAL A 228 10.75 -23.88 8.41
C VAL A 228 10.99 -22.42 8.02
N THR A 229 10.43 -21.99 6.91
CA THR A 229 10.54 -20.59 6.47
C THR A 229 9.90 -19.66 7.50
N ARG A 230 10.57 -18.55 7.77
CA ARG A 230 10.08 -17.47 8.61
C ARG A 230 9.95 -16.23 7.73
N ILE A 231 8.76 -15.68 7.67
CA ILE A 231 8.50 -14.39 6.99
C ILE A 231 8.47 -13.25 7.99
N HIS A 232 8.91 -12.09 7.53
CA HIS A 232 8.78 -10.82 8.26
C HIS A 232 7.70 -10.01 7.57
N VAL A 233 6.70 -9.57 8.34
CA VAL A 233 5.56 -8.82 7.81
C VAL A 233 5.41 -7.47 8.52
N GLU A 234 4.94 -6.48 7.78
CA GLU A 234 4.53 -5.15 8.27
C GLU A 234 3.01 -5.02 8.12
N PHE A 235 2.31 -4.66 9.18
CA PHE A 235 0.88 -4.40 9.15
C PHE A 235 0.61 -3.08 8.44
N ILE A 236 -0.34 -3.03 7.51
CA ILE A 236 -0.53 -1.90 6.60
C ILE A 236 -1.83 -1.14 6.80
N ASP A 237 -2.85 -1.75 7.39
CA ASP A 237 -4.17 -1.13 7.54
C ASP A 237 -4.47 -0.71 8.98
N ARG A 238 -3.88 -1.38 9.96
CA ARG A 238 -4.06 -1.09 11.39
C ARG A 238 -2.94 -1.68 12.24
N GLU A 239 -2.81 -1.19 13.47
CA GLU A 239 -1.89 -1.72 14.45
C GLU A 239 -2.48 -2.95 15.16
N TRP A 240 -1.61 -3.84 15.62
CA TRP A 240 -2.00 -5.02 16.40
C TRP A 240 -2.23 -4.62 17.86
N PRO A 241 -3.30 -5.09 18.53
CA PRO A 241 -3.60 -4.77 19.92
C PRO A 241 -2.72 -5.63 20.86
N LEU A 242 -1.62 -5.09 21.33
CA LEU A 242 -0.74 -5.69 22.34
C LEU A 242 -0.99 -5.09 23.70
#